data_e3be03361ee19bf59ff5ce577051a974
#
_entry.id   e3be03361ee19bf59ff5ce577051a974
#
_cell.length_a   1.000
_cell.length_b   1.000
_cell.length_c   1.000
_cell.angle_alpha   90.00
_cell.angle_beta   90.00
_cell.angle_gamma   90.00
#
_symmetry.space_group_name_H-M   'P 1'
#
loop_
_entity.id
_entity.type
_entity.pdbx_description
1 polymer ?
#
loop_
_entity_poly.entity_id
_entity_poly.type
_entity_poly.pdbx_seq_one_letter_code
_entity_poly.pdbx_strand_id
1 'polypeptide(L)'
;IAGNYLLTAGIFSLAGTLFSLLIRSELGCTGSRIICIESLQAYNVVLTLHGVTMIFLFLMPALFAGFGNYFLPIMIGSSEVLLPRFNALSYFILPIGGLVILHSVLSDYGCGVGWTMYPPLSSSLQSLNTESVDWLIGGLCILGLGSIFGSINFLGSSTFLGGVNNARCTVLFVWAICLTALMLIITLPILTGGLLMILLDLHCATGYFDALSEGDSVLYQHLFWFFGHPEVYILILPAFGVISHAISVLASRQVFGAQGMILAMSSISILGSLVWVHHMMTVGLEVDTRAYFSAVTIMIAIPTGTKIFNWVMTYVGSHLEIPHSELVCVLCFILLFTLGGTTGVVMGNGA
;
A
#
# COMPACT_ATOMS: atom_id res chain seq x y z
N ILE A 1 15.42 3.79 -15.06
CA ILE A 1 14.45 4.26 -14.03
C ILE A 1 14.06 3.12 -13.09
N ALA A 2 13.69 1.93 -13.58
CA ALA A 2 13.34 0.78 -12.74
C ALA A 2 14.42 0.44 -11.71
N GLY A 3 15.68 0.33 -12.15
CA GLY A 3 16.81 0.06 -11.25
C GLY A 3 16.99 1.14 -10.19
N ASN A 4 16.76 2.41 -10.55
CA ASN A 4 16.83 3.53 -9.61
C ASN A 4 15.73 3.44 -8.54
N TYR A 5 14.48 3.09 -8.93
CA TYR A 5 13.39 2.84 -7.99
C TYR A 5 13.74 1.72 -7.00
N LEU A 6 14.25 0.58 -7.52
CA LEU A 6 14.62 -0.57 -6.68
C LEU A 6 15.77 -0.25 -5.73
N LEU A 7 16.78 0.48 -6.20
CA LEU A 7 17.91 0.90 -5.37
C LEU A 7 17.45 1.85 -4.26
N THR A 8 16.69 2.89 -4.61
CA THR A 8 16.19 3.87 -3.64
C THR A 8 15.25 3.21 -2.62
N ALA A 9 14.33 2.36 -3.08
CA ALA A 9 13.47 1.57 -2.21
C ALA A 9 14.28 0.65 -1.29
N GLY A 10 15.35 0.02 -1.79
CA GLY A 10 16.26 -0.79 -0.99
C GLY A 10 16.95 0.01 0.13
N ILE A 11 17.40 1.23 -0.15
CA ILE A 11 17.98 2.12 0.87
C ILE A 11 16.94 2.44 1.97
N PHE A 12 15.72 2.81 1.58
CA PHE A 12 14.67 3.09 2.55
C PHE A 12 14.22 1.83 3.32
N SER A 13 14.29 0.65 2.71
CA SER A 13 13.99 -0.60 3.41
C SER A 13 14.98 -0.88 4.55
N LEU A 14 16.26 -0.57 4.35
CA LEU A 14 17.26 -0.69 5.42
C LEU A 14 16.95 0.25 6.59
N ALA A 15 16.59 1.51 6.30
CA ALA A 15 16.18 2.46 7.33
C ALA A 15 14.90 1.98 8.07
N GLY A 16 13.88 1.55 7.33
CA GLY A 16 12.64 1.01 7.92
C GLY A 16 12.87 -0.26 8.75
N THR A 17 13.81 -1.12 8.33
CA THR A 17 14.21 -2.31 9.11
C THR A 17 14.91 -1.90 10.40
N LEU A 18 15.77 -0.89 10.38
CA LEU A 18 16.41 -0.36 11.59
C LEU A 18 15.36 0.15 12.58
N PHE A 19 14.35 0.91 12.12
CA PHE A 19 13.23 1.32 12.97
C PHE A 19 12.49 0.13 13.56
N SER A 20 12.24 -0.92 12.78
CA SER A 20 11.63 -2.17 13.28
C SER A 20 12.45 -2.83 14.38
N LEU A 21 13.78 -2.91 14.21
CA LEU A 21 14.67 -3.46 15.22
C LEU A 21 14.63 -2.65 16.52
N LEU A 22 14.60 -1.31 16.43
CA LEU A 22 14.46 -0.44 17.60
C LEU A 22 13.14 -0.67 18.32
N ILE A 23 12.01 -0.74 17.59
CA ILE A 23 10.70 -1.07 18.17
C ILE A 23 10.74 -2.41 18.92
N ARG A 24 11.29 -3.45 18.29
CA ARG A 24 11.36 -4.79 18.89
C ARG A 24 12.30 -4.86 20.09
N SER A 25 13.38 -4.09 20.06
CA SER A 25 14.29 -4.00 21.20
C SER A 25 13.63 -3.34 22.40
N GLU A 26 12.84 -2.28 22.18
CA GLU A 26 12.07 -1.61 23.24
C GLU A 26 11.01 -2.53 23.85
N LEU A 27 10.34 -3.34 23.01
CA LEU A 27 9.31 -4.29 23.43
C LEU A 27 9.86 -5.65 23.89
N GLY A 28 11.17 -5.83 23.90
CA GLY A 28 11.83 -7.10 24.23
C GLY A 28 11.68 -7.51 25.71
N CYS A 29 11.68 -6.55 26.62
CA CYS A 29 11.56 -6.76 28.05
C CYS A 29 10.64 -5.70 28.67
N THR A 30 9.87 -6.09 29.68
CA THR A 30 9.06 -5.16 30.48
C THR A 30 9.96 -4.13 31.16
N GLY A 31 9.70 -2.83 30.93
CA GLY A 31 10.49 -1.74 31.49
C GLY A 31 11.81 -1.47 30.76
N SER A 32 12.02 -2.08 29.58
CA SER A 32 13.10 -1.70 28.66
C SER A 32 13.00 -0.22 28.31
N ARG A 33 14.14 0.47 28.27
CA ARG A 33 14.24 1.90 27.95
C ARG A 33 15.40 2.16 27.01
N ILE A 34 15.41 1.46 25.89
CA ILE A 34 16.47 1.60 24.89
C ILE A 34 16.31 2.91 24.12
N ILE A 35 15.06 3.22 23.75
CA ILE A 35 14.70 4.44 23.00
C ILE A 35 14.07 5.48 23.93
N CYS A 36 13.28 5.06 24.90
CA CYS A 36 12.46 5.91 25.76
C CYS A 36 13.14 6.19 27.10
N ILE A 37 14.39 6.65 27.09
CA ILE A 37 15.14 6.96 28.35
C ILE A 37 14.47 8.12 29.07
N GLU A 38 14.06 9.17 28.35
CA GLU A 38 13.49 10.40 28.93
C GLU A 38 12.08 10.71 28.41
N SER A 39 11.69 10.22 27.23
CA SER A 39 10.43 10.59 26.56
C SER A 39 9.82 9.40 25.81
N LEU A 40 8.51 9.16 26.06
CA LEU A 40 7.70 8.21 25.28
C LEU A 40 7.52 8.65 23.81
N GLN A 41 7.74 9.93 23.51
CA GLN A 41 7.64 10.50 22.16
C GLN A 41 8.59 9.80 21.16
N ALA A 42 9.82 9.50 21.58
CA ALA A 42 10.81 8.86 20.72
C ALA A 42 10.33 7.49 20.19
N TYR A 43 9.66 6.68 21.01
CA TYR A 43 9.06 5.43 20.54
C TYR A 43 7.96 5.65 19.50
N ASN A 44 7.07 6.61 19.72
CA ASN A 44 5.99 6.95 18.81
C ASN A 44 6.53 7.47 17.46
N VAL A 45 7.60 8.25 17.49
CA VAL A 45 8.29 8.71 16.28
C VAL A 45 8.87 7.54 15.47
N VAL A 46 9.58 6.64 16.12
CA VAL A 46 10.14 5.46 15.45
C VAL A 46 9.05 4.55 14.88
N LEU A 47 7.94 4.37 15.62
CA LEU A 47 6.77 3.60 15.16
C LEU A 47 6.13 4.24 13.91
N THR A 48 5.92 5.56 13.94
CA THR A 48 5.35 6.33 12.82
C THR A 48 6.24 6.23 11.58
N LEU A 49 7.55 6.43 11.75
CA LEU A 49 8.50 6.39 10.66
C LEU A 49 8.66 4.97 10.08
N HIS A 50 8.63 3.95 10.93
CA HIS A 50 8.64 2.56 10.44
C HIS A 50 7.49 2.31 9.48
N GLY A 51 6.26 2.66 9.89
CA GLY A 51 5.06 2.48 9.06
C GLY A 51 5.15 3.25 7.75
N VAL A 52 5.42 4.55 7.81
CA VAL A 52 5.49 5.43 6.62
C VAL A 52 6.62 5.00 5.68
N THR A 53 7.81 4.73 6.20
CA THR A 53 8.98 4.35 5.38
C THR A 53 8.75 3.01 4.69
N MET A 54 8.25 2.01 5.39
CA MET A 54 8.06 0.67 4.81
C MET A 54 6.93 0.65 3.78
N ILE A 55 5.86 1.40 3.97
CA ILE A 55 4.72 1.42 3.03
C ILE A 55 5.03 2.32 1.84
N PHE A 56 5.28 3.61 2.06
CA PHE A 56 5.35 4.61 0.99
C PHE A 56 6.73 4.75 0.34
N LEU A 57 7.82 4.44 1.04
CA LEU A 57 9.18 4.61 0.50
C LEU A 57 9.83 3.29 0.09
N PHE A 58 9.34 2.14 0.57
CA PHE A 58 9.87 0.83 0.19
C PHE A 58 8.89 0.00 -0.63
N LEU A 59 7.80 -0.51 -0.02
CA LEU A 59 6.94 -1.51 -0.67
C LEU A 59 6.28 -0.97 -1.94
N MET A 60 5.66 0.18 -1.85
CA MET A 60 4.96 0.79 -2.99
C MET A 60 5.92 1.14 -4.14
N PRO A 61 7.05 1.83 -3.92
CA PRO A 61 8.02 2.09 -4.97
C PRO A 61 8.67 0.83 -5.55
N ALA A 62 8.98 -0.18 -4.74
CA ALA A 62 9.60 -1.40 -5.22
C ALA A 62 8.65 -2.25 -6.06
N LEU A 63 7.46 -2.57 -5.52
CA LEU A 63 6.53 -3.51 -6.14
C LEU A 63 5.79 -2.89 -7.33
N PHE A 64 5.28 -1.68 -7.18
CA PHE A 64 4.52 -1.01 -8.23
C PHE A 64 5.44 -0.30 -9.23
N ALA A 65 6.25 0.66 -8.77
CA ALA A 65 7.06 1.46 -9.67
C ALA A 65 8.31 0.74 -10.18
N GLY A 66 9.04 0.03 -9.31
CA GLY A 66 10.26 -0.71 -9.68
C GLY A 66 9.97 -1.85 -10.64
N PHE A 67 9.18 -2.82 -10.22
CA PHE A 67 8.83 -3.96 -11.07
C PHE A 67 7.93 -3.55 -12.23
N GLY A 68 7.01 -2.60 -12.04
CA GLY A 68 6.18 -2.07 -13.11
C GLY A 68 7.01 -1.47 -14.25
N ASN A 69 7.96 -0.60 -13.95
CA ASN A 69 8.83 -0.01 -14.97
C ASN A 69 9.77 -1.01 -15.65
N TYR A 70 10.10 -2.11 -14.98
CA TYR A 70 10.95 -3.13 -15.57
C TYR A 70 10.16 -4.11 -16.44
N PHE A 71 9.13 -4.72 -15.88
CA PHE A 71 8.42 -5.82 -16.54
C PHE A 71 7.31 -5.36 -17.50
N LEU A 72 6.61 -4.26 -17.20
CA LEU A 72 5.47 -3.83 -18.02
C LEU A 72 5.86 -3.60 -19.49
N PRO A 73 6.89 -2.80 -19.84
CA PRO A 73 7.28 -2.60 -21.23
C PRO A 73 7.64 -3.92 -21.92
N ILE A 74 8.42 -4.78 -21.24
CA ILE A 74 8.84 -6.08 -21.78
C ILE A 74 7.64 -6.96 -22.10
N MET A 75 6.67 -7.03 -21.15
CA MET A 75 5.49 -7.90 -21.27
C MET A 75 4.45 -7.40 -22.30
N ILE A 76 4.42 -6.09 -22.59
CA ILE A 76 3.57 -5.54 -23.65
C ILE A 76 4.28 -5.42 -25.01
N GLY A 77 5.58 -5.77 -25.07
CA GLY A 77 6.38 -5.70 -26.31
C GLY A 77 6.77 -4.29 -26.73
N SER A 78 6.84 -3.36 -25.77
CA SER A 78 7.25 -1.97 -26.01
C SER A 78 8.69 -1.74 -25.55
N SER A 79 9.41 -0.82 -26.21
CA SER A 79 10.76 -0.42 -25.81
C SER A 79 10.78 0.42 -24.52
N GLU A 80 9.71 1.22 -24.30
CA GLU A 80 9.57 2.14 -23.17
C GLU A 80 8.10 2.28 -22.76
N VAL A 81 7.85 2.96 -21.63
CA VAL A 81 6.51 3.39 -21.22
C VAL A 81 6.03 4.56 -22.09
N LEU A 82 4.74 4.84 -22.10
CA LEU A 82 4.11 5.86 -22.96
C LEU A 82 4.68 7.27 -22.75
N LEU A 83 4.94 7.65 -21.51
CA LEU A 83 5.38 8.98 -21.11
C LEU A 83 6.73 8.93 -20.35
N PRO A 84 7.87 8.76 -21.06
CA PRO A 84 9.17 8.54 -20.41
C PRO A 84 9.63 9.71 -19.52
N ARG A 85 9.29 10.95 -19.90
CA ARG A 85 9.62 12.16 -19.10
C ARG A 85 8.83 12.22 -17.81
N PHE A 86 7.54 11.89 -17.83
CA PHE A 86 6.71 11.76 -16.63
C PHE A 86 7.21 10.63 -15.72
N ASN A 87 7.71 9.55 -16.31
CA ASN A 87 8.33 8.46 -15.59
C ASN A 87 9.60 8.91 -14.83
N ALA A 88 10.44 9.69 -15.49
CA ALA A 88 11.61 10.28 -14.84
C ALA A 88 11.21 11.25 -13.71
N LEU A 89 10.22 12.12 -13.94
CA LEU A 89 9.70 13.03 -12.93
C LEU A 89 9.16 12.27 -11.71
N SER A 90 8.35 11.24 -11.93
CA SER A 90 7.80 10.36 -10.88
C SER A 90 8.91 9.75 -10.01
N TYR A 91 10.03 9.33 -10.62
CA TYR A 91 11.19 8.84 -9.87
C TYR A 91 11.87 9.94 -9.05
N PHE A 92 12.16 11.10 -9.64
CA PHE A 92 12.88 12.17 -8.92
C PHE A 92 12.08 12.75 -7.74
N ILE A 93 10.77 12.66 -7.79
CA ILE A 93 9.88 13.03 -6.67
C ILE A 93 10.07 12.11 -5.46
N LEU A 94 10.38 10.82 -5.66
CA LEU A 94 10.52 9.84 -4.57
C LEU A 94 11.62 10.21 -3.55
N PRO A 95 12.89 10.43 -3.93
CA PRO A 95 13.91 10.80 -2.96
C PRO A 95 13.63 12.17 -2.31
N ILE A 96 13.03 13.11 -3.03
CA ILE A 96 12.65 14.43 -2.48
C ILE A 96 11.61 14.24 -1.38
N GLY A 97 10.51 13.53 -1.65
CA GLY A 97 9.47 13.24 -0.65
C GLY A 97 10.04 12.48 0.55
N GLY A 98 10.94 11.52 0.31
CA GLY A 98 11.63 10.78 1.38
C GLY A 98 12.48 11.67 2.27
N LEU A 99 13.23 12.63 1.71
CA LEU A 99 14.01 13.60 2.47
C LEU A 99 13.11 14.53 3.30
N VAL A 100 11.99 14.98 2.75
CA VAL A 100 11.00 15.81 3.47
C VAL A 100 10.41 15.03 4.66
N ILE A 101 10.08 13.75 4.48
CA ILE A 101 9.63 12.88 5.58
C ILE A 101 10.72 12.72 6.64
N LEU A 102 11.97 12.49 6.24
CA LEU A 102 13.09 12.40 7.19
C LEU A 102 13.32 13.71 7.94
N HIS A 103 13.06 14.86 7.31
CA HIS A 103 13.17 16.15 7.97
C HIS A 103 12.17 16.29 9.13
N SER A 104 11.00 15.64 9.08
CA SER A 104 10.04 15.63 10.19
C SER A 104 10.60 15.08 11.50
N VAL A 105 11.67 14.28 11.44
CA VAL A 105 12.38 13.77 12.65
C VAL A 105 13.23 14.84 13.31
N LEU A 106 13.73 15.77 12.49
CA LEU A 106 14.64 16.85 12.94
C LEU A 106 13.89 18.07 13.43
N SER A 107 12.58 18.16 13.17
CA SER A 107 11.71 19.25 13.58
C SER A 107 11.07 18.95 14.92
N ASP A 108 11.10 19.90 15.84
CA ASP A 108 10.55 19.78 17.21
C ASP A 108 11.02 18.51 17.93
N TYR A 109 10.06 17.72 18.39
CA TYR A 109 10.28 16.40 19.05
C TYR A 109 10.08 15.22 18.09
N GLY A 110 9.99 15.47 16.78
CA GLY A 110 9.65 14.48 15.77
C GLY A 110 8.16 14.16 15.69
N CYS A 111 7.72 13.54 14.60
CA CYS A 111 6.32 13.20 14.36
C CYS A 111 5.95 11.86 14.98
N GLY A 112 5.30 11.89 16.15
CA GLY A 112 4.86 10.70 16.89
C GLY A 112 3.35 10.47 16.86
N VAL A 113 2.65 10.82 15.78
CA VAL A 113 1.18 10.73 15.65
C VAL A 113 0.68 9.41 15.09
N GLY A 114 1.57 8.48 14.73
CA GLY A 114 1.23 7.26 13.99
C GLY A 114 1.11 7.52 12.48
N TRP A 115 1.27 6.46 11.66
CA TRP A 115 1.22 6.56 10.20
C TRP A 115 -0.17 6.96 9.66
N THR A 116 -1.23 6.78 10.46
CA THR A 116 -2.61 7.15 10.12
C THR A 116 -2.92 8.63 10.36
N MET A 117 -2.10 9.32 11.17
CA MET A 117 -2.22 10.77 11.47
C MET A 117 -3.62 11.20 11.94
N TYR A 118 -4.21 10.47 12.88
CA TYR A 118 -5.55 10.78 13.38
C TYR A 118 -5.63 12.12 14.13
N PRO A 119 -6.59 13.00 13.77
CA PRO A 119 -7.00 14.09 14.64
C PRO A 119 -7.69 13.54 15.93
N PRO A 120 -7.64 14.27 17.06
CA PRO A 120 -7.04 15.59 17.25
C PRO A 120 -5.52 15.59 17.50
N LEU A 121 -4.87 14.43 17.64
CA LEU A 121 -3.44 14.36 17.95
C LEU A 121 -2.57 15.03 16.87
N SER A 122 -2.93 14.86 15.60
CA SER A 122 -2.21 15.46 14.46
C SER A 122 -2.61 16.89 14.17
N SER A 123 -3.79 17.35 14.56
CA SER A 123 -4.34 18.68 14.26
C SER A 123 -4.39 19.63 15.46
N SER A 124 -4.07 19.16 16.68
CA SER A 124 -4.11 20.00 17.89
C SER A 124 -2.86 20.86 18.02
N LEU A 125 -3.03 22.15 18.18
CA LEU A 125 -1.95 23.10 18.50
C LEU A 125 -1.29 22.82 19.87
N GLN A 126 -1.93 22.06 20.74
CA GLN A 126 -1.37 21.62 22.02
C GLN A 126 -0.52 20.36 21.89
N SER A 127 -0.48 19.74 20.72
CA SER A 127 0.36 18.58 20.44
C SER A 127 1.84 19.00 20.33
N LEU A 128 2.73 18.13 20.78
CA LEU A 128 4.18 18.30 20.61
C LEU A 128 4.64 18.08 19.14
N ASN A 129 3.70 17.86 18.22
CA ASN A 129 4.00 17.39 16.87
C ASN A 129 3.69 18.38 15.76
N THR A 130 3.37 19.65 16.07
CA THR A 130 2.82 20.61 15.09
C THR A 130 3.68 20.78 13.84
N GLU A 131 4.92 21.20 13.96
CA GLU A 131 5.82 21.40 12.81
C GLU A 131 6.23 20.09 12.15
N SER A 132 6.46 19.05 12.93
CA SER A 132 6.84 17.72 12.39
C SER A 132 5.73 17.07 11.59
N VAL A 133 4.46 17.32 11.91
CA VAL A 133 3.30 16.87 11.14
C VAL A 133 3.27 17.55 9.77
N ASP A 134 3.58 18.86 9.69
CA ASP A 134 3.61 19.59 8.43
C ASP A 134 4.60 18.95 7.43
N TRP A 135 5.81 18.65 7.90
CA TRP A 135 6.82 17.98 7.09
C TRP A 135 6.39 16.56 6.65
N LEU A 136 5.77 15.79 7.55
CA LEU A 136 5.28 14.47 7.22
C LEU A 136 4.18 14.52 6.17
N ILE A 137 3.19 15.38 6.33
CA ILE A 137 2.09 15.60 5.36
C ILE A 137 2.65 16.09 4.02
N GLY A 138 3.54 17.09 4.06
CA GLY A 138 4.17 17.62 2.86
C GLY A 138 4.89 16.54 2.06
N GLY A 139 5.66 15.68 2.75
CA GLY A 139 6.34 14.54 2.14
C GLY A 139 5.38 13.53 1.52
N LEU A 140 4.30 13.17 2.22
CA LEU A 140 3.29 12.24 1.69
C LEU A 140 2.54 12.80 0.49
N CYS A 141 2.19 14.09 0.49
CA CYS A 141 1.58 14.76 -0.67
C CYS A 141 2.51 14.73 -1.89
N ILE A 142 3.80 14.99 -1.70
CA ILE A 142 4.82 14.91 -2.76
C ILE A 142 4.89 13.47 -3.31
N LEU A 143 4.97 12.46 -2.45
CA LEU A 143 4.99 11.05 -2.88
C LEU A 143 3.71 10.64 -3.61
N GLY A 144 2.55 11.11 -3.15
CA GLY A 144 1.26 10.89 -3.79
C GLY A 144 1.22 11.40 -5.22
N LEU A 145 1.73 12.61 -5.48
CA LEU A 145 1.84 13.17 -6.84
C LEU A 145 2.72 12.30 -7.74
N GLY A 146 3.87 11.84 -7.25
CA GLY A 146 4.74 10.93 -8.00
C GLY A 146 4.05 9.62 -8.37
N SER A 147 3.28 9.06 -7.44
CA SER A 147 2.52 7.82 -7.65
C SER A 147 1.38 7.99 -8.66
N ILE A 148 0.69 9.13 -8.65
CA ILE A 148 -0.34 9.45 -9.66
C ILE A 148 0.27 9.54 -11.06
N PHE A 149 1.42 10.23 -11.21
CA PHE A 149 2.11 10.31 -12.51
C PHE A 149 2.54 8.93 -13.03
N GLY A 150 3.09 8.08 -12.16
CA GLY A 150 3.41 6.69 -12.48
C GLY A 150 2.19 5.88 -12.90
N SER A 151 1.08 6.06 -12.20
CA SER A 151 -0.18 5.35 -12.46
C SER A 151 -0.79 5.72 -13.81
N ILE A 152 -0.86 7.01 -14.13
CA ILE A 152 -1.32 7.48 -15.46
C ILE A 152 -0.45 6.91 -16.57
N ASN A 153 0.86 6.87 -16.35
CA ASN A 153 1.81 6.35 -17.32
C ASN A 153 1.63 4.83 -17.54
N PHE A 154 1.46 4.04 -16.50
CA PHE A 154 1.25 2.59 -16.64
C PHE A 154 -0.09 2.24 -17.29
N LEU A 155 -1.17 2.92 -16.93
CA LEU A 155 -2.46 2.75 -17.60
C LEU A 155 -2.38 3.15 -19.07
N GLY A 156 -1.79 4.30 -19.39
CA GLY A 156 -1.60 4.73 -20.76
C GLY A 156 -0.73 3.76 -21.57
N SER A 157 0.37 3.26 -20.98
CA SER A 157 1.26 2.30 -21.65
C SER A 157 0.55 1.00 -21.98
N SER A 158 -0.20 0.44 -21.04
CA SER A 158 -0.91 -0.83 -21.24
C SER A 158 -2.05 -0.70 -22.25
N THR A 159 -2.74 0.44 -22.31
CA THR A 159 -3.88 0.65 -23.21
C THR A 159 -3.44 1.02 -24.64
N PHE A 160 -2.45 1.89 -24.77
CA PHE A 160 -2.06 2.44 -26.10
C PHE A 160 -0.88 1.70 -26.74
N LEU A 161 0.07 1.19 -25.95
CA LEU A 161 1.24 0.49 -26.48
C LEU A 161 1.03 -1.03 -26.55
N GLY A 162 0.18 -1.61 -25.69
CA GLY A 162 -0.11 -3.04 -25.67
C GLY A 162 -0.96 -3.58 -26.81
N GLY A 163 -1.47 -2.74 -27.69
CA GLY A 163 -2.32 -3.11 -28.84
C GLY A 163 -3.71 -3.62 -28.41
N VAL A 164 -4.75 -2.98 -28.93
CA VAL A 164 -6.18 -3.26 -28.60
C VAL A 164 -6.60 -4.72 -28.87
N ASN A 165 -5.89 -5.44 -29.75
CA ASN A 165 -6.21 -6.81 -30.13
C ASN A 165 -5.72 -7.88 -29.15
N ASN A 166 -4.95 -7.54 -28.13
CA ASN A 166 -4.29 -8.50 -27.23
C ASN A 166 -4.83 -8.53 -25.80
N ALA A 167 -5.96 -7.91 -25.51
CA ALA A 167 -6.54 -7.95 -24.14
C ALA A 167 -6.78 -9.38 -23.62
N ARG A 168 -6.97 -10.36 -24.54
CA ARG A 168 -7.11 -11.79 -24.20
C ARG A 168 -5.77 -12.51 -23.96
N CYS A 169 -4.67 -11.91 -24.40
CA CYS A 169 -3.32 -12.52 -24.33
C CYS A 169 -2.40 -11.77 -23.34
N THR A 170 -2.92 -10.77 -22.62
CA THR A 170 -2.12 -9.98 -21.68
C THR A 170 -1.75 -10.79 -20.46
N VAL A 171 -0.48 -10.73 -20.09
CA VAL A 171 0.08 -11.41 -18.90
C VAL A 171 -0.60 -10.89 -17.63
N LEU A 172 -0.85 -11.78 -16.66
CA LEU A 172 -1.53 -11.43 -15.40
C LEU A 172 -0.83 -10.30 -14.63
N PHE A 173 0.48 -10.19 -14.73
CA PHE A 173 1.24 -9.09 -14.12
C PHE A 173 0.82 -7.72 -14.68
N VAL A 174 0.61 -7.60 -15.99
CA VAL A 174 0.15 -6.35 -16.63
C VAL A 174 -1.22 -5.96 -16.08
N TRP A 175 -2.15 -6.90 -15.97
CA TRP A 175 -3.46 -6.66 -15.36
C TRP A 175 -3.35 -6.22 -13.89
N ALA A 176 -2.46 -6.85 -13.12
CA ALA A 176 -2.21 -6.48 -11.73
C ALA A 176 -1.74 -5.02 -11.63
N ILE A 177 -0.77 -4.60 -12.44
CA ILE A 177 -0.27 -3.21 -12.48
C ILE A 177 -1.35 -2.23 -12.92
N CYS A 178 -2.17 -2.57 -13.92
CA CYS A 178 -3.27 -1.70 -14.37
C CYS A 178 -4.33 -1.48 -13.29
N LEU A 179 -4.75 -2.54 -12.61
CA LEU A 179 -5.73 -2.44 -11.52
C LEU A 179 -5.17 -1.64 -10.34
N THR A 180 -3.91 -1.84 -10.01
CA THR A 180 -3.20 -1.05 -8.99
C THR A 180 -3.15 0.43 -9.36
N ALA A 181 -2.80 0.75 -10.61
CA ALA A 181 -2.74 2.12 -11.12
C ALA A 181 -4.12 2.80 -11.08
N LEU A 182 -5.18 2.07 -11.43
CA LEU A 182 -6.55 2.58 -11.37
C LEU A 182 -6.96 2.93 -9.94
N MET A 183 -6.69 2.04 -8.98
CA MET A 183 -6.98 2.30 -7.57
C MET A 183 -6.23 3.53 -7.05
N LEU A 184 -4.94 3.67 -7.37
CA LEU A 184 -4.12 4.83 -6.96
C LEU A 184 -4.69 6.15 -7.47
N ILE A 185 -5.10 6.22 -8.74
CA ILE A 185 -5.69 7.44 -9.32
C ILE A 185 -6.97 7.86 -8.59
N ILE A 186 -7.78 6.89 -8.15
CA ILE A 186 -9.04 7.18 -7.48
C ILE A 186 -8.83 7.56 -6.01
N THR A 187 -7.95 6.87 -5.30
CA THR A 187 -7.89 6.95 -3.84
C THR A 187 -6.88 7.97 -3.30
N LEU A 188 -5.75 8.21 -4.00
CA LEU A 188 -4.75 9.18 -3.56
C LEU A 188 -5.24 10.63 -3.47
N PRO A 189 -6.07 11.14 -4.40
CA PRO A 189 -6.62 12.49 -4.25
C PRO A 189 -7.47 12.66 -2.99
N ILE A 190 -8.17 11.61 -2.56
CA ILE A 190 -9.00 11.64 -1.34
C ILE A 190 -8.12 11.68 -0.09
N LEU A 191 -7.05 10.87 -0.05
CA LEU A 191 -6.05 10.96 1.02
C LEU A 191 -5.45 12.37 1.10
N THR A 192 -4.99 12.88 -0.05
CA THR A 192 -4.39 14.22 -0.12
C THR A 192 -5.35 15.29 0.37
N GLY A 193 -6.64 15.18 0.01
CA GLY A 193 -7.70 16.07 0.53
C GLY A 193 -7.80 16.02 2.05
N GLY A 194 -7.85 14.84 2.66
CA GLY A 194 -7.89 14.67 4.11
C GLY A 194 -6.64 15.25 4.81
N LEU A 195 -5.45 15.02 4.24
CA LEU A 195 -4.20 15.58 4.76
C LEU A 195 -4.14 17.10 4.68
N LEU A 196 -4.62 17.69 3.58
CA LEU A 196 -4.73 19.15 3.44
C LEU A 196 -5.72 19.75 4.44
N MET A 197 -6.80 19.06 4.77
CA MET A 197 -7.74 19.50 5.80
C MET A 197 -7.07 19.57 7.19
N ILE A 198 -6.16 18.64 7.53
CA ILE A 198 -5.35 18.75 8.76
C ILE A 198 -4.49 20.01 8.72
N LEU A 199 -3.79 20.31 7.62
CA LEU A 199 -2.98 21.51 7.48
C LEU A 199 -3.81 22.79 7.60
N LEU A 200 -5.02 22.80 7.07
CA LEU A 200 -5.94 23.92 7.20
C LEU A 200 -6.39 24.12 8.66
N ASP A 201 -6.67 23.05 9.39
CA ASP A 201 -6.99 23.12 10.81
C ASP A 201 -5.79 23.65 11.64
N LEU A 202 -4.56 23.28 11.28
CA LEU A 202 -3.34 23.74 11.96
C LEU A 202 -3.02 25.22 11.67
N HIS A 203 -3.19 25.69 10.42
CA HIS A 203 -2.65 26.99 9.98
C HIS A 203 -3.71 28.03 9.62
N CYS A 204 -4.94 27.64 9.32
CA CYS A 204 -5.99 28.53 8.83
C CYS A 204 -7.18 28.66 9.79
N ALA A 205 -7.04 28.17 11.02
CA ALA A 205 -8.10 28.21 12.04
C ALA A 205 -9.44 27.63 11.54
N THR A 206 -9.39 26.63 10.65
CA THR A 206 -10.57 25.85 10.28
C THR A 206 -10.86 24.81 11.36
N GLY A 207 -12.05 24.27 11.41
CA GLY A 207 -12.47 23.30 12.42
C GLY A 207 -13.01 22.02 11.80
N TYR A 208 -12.43 21.51 10.71
CA TYR A 208 -12.91 20.29 10.06
C TYR A 208 -12.97 19.09 11.00
N PHE A 209 -12.00 18.95 11.89
CA PHE A 209 -11.84 17.81 12.77
C PHE A 209 -11.90 18.16 14.26
N ASP A 210 -12.21 19.40 14.58
CA ASP A 210 -12.33 19.88 15.96
C ASP A 210 -13.81 19.87 16.39
N ALA A 211 -14.15 19.08 17.41
CA ALA A 211 -15.50 19.00 17.95
C ALA A 211 -16.01 20.32 18.55
N LEU A 212 -15.11 21.21 19.03
CA LEU A 212 -15.49 22.52 19.54
C LEU A 212 -15.96 23.47 18.45
N SER A 213 -15.54 23.22 17.22
CA SER A 213 -15.89 23.97 16.01
C SER A 213 -16.93 23.25 15.15
N GLU A 214 -17.72 22.33 15.73
CA GLU A 214 -18.71 21.49 15.05
C GLU A 214 -18.11 20.54 14.00
N GLY A 215 -16.81 20.31 14.03
CA GLY A 215 -16.12 19.34 13.18
C GLY A 215 -16.18 17.91 13.73
N ASP A 216 -15.79 16.94 12.91
CA ASP A 216 -15.82 15.53 13.26
C ASP A 216 -14.51 14.82 12.91
N SER A 217 -13.79 14.31 13.90
CA SER A 217 -12.57 13.53 13.70
C SER A 217 -12.83 12.18 13.01
N VAL A 218 -14.06 11.65 13.08
CA VAL A 218 -14.46 10.43 12.38
C VAL A 218 -14.49 10.66 10.86
N LEU A 219 -14.81 11.87 10.40
CA LEU A 219 -14.71 12.23 8.98
C LEU A 219 -13.30 11.98 8.43
N TYR A 220 -12.25 12.38 9.17
CA TYR A 220 -10.87 12.10 8.76
C TYR A 220 -10.60 10.60 8.62
N GLN A 221 -11.08 9.81 9.57
CA GLN A 221 -10.89 8.36 9.52
C GLN A 221 -11.53 7.75 8.27
N HIS A 222 -12.72 8.20 7.86
CA HIS A 222 -13.34 7.79 6.61
C HIS A 222 -12.50 8.16 5.38
N LEU A 223 -12.01 9.39 5.29
CA LEU A 223 -11.17 9.86 4.18
C LEU A 223 -9.85 9.07 4.12
N PHE A 224 -9.20 8.87 5.27
CA PHE A 224 -7.96 8.13 5.35
C PHE A 224 -8.15 6.66 4.95
N TRP A 225 -9.14 5.96 5.50
CA TRP A 225 -9.35 4.53 5.25
C TRP A 225 -9.95 4.22 3.89
N PHE A 226 -10.66 5.18 3.27
CA PHE A 226 -11.06 5.05 1.87
C PHE A 226 -9.86 4.93 0.92
N PHE A 227 -8.73 5.50 1.29
CA PHE A 227 -7.44 5.21 0.67
C PHE A 227 -6.75 4.02 1.32
N GLY A 228 -6.67 3.98 2.65
CA GLY A 228 -5.79 3.07 3.39
C GLY A 228 -6.11 1.59 3.19
N HIS A 229 -7.37 1.22 3.00
CA HIS A 229 -7.71 -0.16 2.67
C HIS A 229 -7.35 -0.52 1.23
N PRO A 230 -7.75 0.23 0.18
CA PRO A 230 -7.23 0.00 -1.17
C PRO A 230 -5.70 -0.02 -1.24
N GLU A 231 -4.99 0.74 -0.41
CA GLU A 231 -3.52 0.74 -0.38
C GLU A 231 -2.94 -0.65 -0.09
N VAL A 232 -3.52 -1.42 0.82
CA VAL A 232 -3.03 -2.79 1.08
C VAL A 232 -3.24 -3.71 -0.13
N TYR A 233 -4.28 -3.49 -0.93
CA TYR A 233 -4.47 -4.20 -2.20
C TYR A 233 -3.54 -3.68 -3.31
N ILE A 234 -3.24 -2.39 -3.31
CA ILE A 234 -2.22 -1.78 -4.19
C ILE A 234 -0.85 -2.44 -3.96
N LEU A 235 -0.52 -2.76 -2.71
CA LEU A 235 0.72 -3.46 -2.38
C LEU A 235 0.71 -4.93 -2.82
N ILE A 236 -0.39 -5.65 -2.62
CA ILE A 236 -0.42 -7.10 -2.86
C ILE A 236 -0.69 -7.48 -4.32
N LEU A 237 -1.44 -6.70 -5.10
CA LEU A 237 -1.77 -7.04 -6.49
C LEU A 237 -0.53 -7.21 -7.38
N PRO A 238 0.48 -6.33 -7.36
CA PRO A 238 1.71 -6.56 -8.10
C PRO A 238 2.42 -7.86 -7.68
N ALA A 239 2.43 -8.20 -6.39
CA ALA A 239 2.97 -9.44 -5.88
C ALA A 239 2.18 -10.65 -6.42
N PHE A 240 0.86 -10.57 -6.51
CA PHE A 240 0.02 -11.59 -7.15
C PHE A 240 0.37 -11.80 -8.63
N GLY A 241 0.72 -10.71 -9.32
CA GLY A 241 1.23 -10.77 -10.70
C GLY A 241 2.56 -11.50 -10.79
N VAL A 242 3.50 -11.18 -9.89
CA VAL A 242 4.82 -11.84 -9.82
C VAL A 242 4.67 -13.34 -9.50
N ILE A 243 3.87 -13.70 -8.49
CA ILE A 243 3.64 -15.11 -8.12
C ILE A 243 3.02 -15.89 -9.29
N SER A 244 2.04 -15.32 -9.97
CA SER A 244 1.41 -15.95 -11.14
C SER A 244 2.41 -16.19 -12.27
N HIS A 245 3.30 -15.25 -12.51
CA HIS A 245 4.36 -15.40 -13.51
C HIS A 245 5.40 -16.44 -13.07
N ALA A 246 5.89 -16.35 -11.84
CA ALA A 246 6.89 -17.27 -11.29
C ALA A 246 6.41 -18.74 -11.33
N ILE A 247 5.17 -19.01 -10.87
CA ILE A 247 4.64 -20.39 -10.87
C ILE A 247 4.44 -20.92 -12.29
N SER A 248 4.05 -20.07 -13.24
CA SER A 248 3.92 -20.43 -14.66
C SER A 248 5.26 -20.84 -15.26
N VAL A 249 6.34 -20.10 -14.98
CA VAL A 249 7.69 -20.41 -15.45
C VAL A 249 8.21 -21.67 -14.79
N LEU A 250 8.10 -21.80 -13.46
CA LEU A 250 8.59 -22.96 -12.70
C LEU A 250 7.85 -24.25 -13.07
N ALA A 251 6.55 -24.16 -13.32
CA ALA A 251 5.75 -25.30 -13.74
C ALA A 251 5.84 -25.61 -15.24
N SER A 252 6.53 -24.77 -16.04
CA SER A 252 6.59 -24.85 -17.51
C SER A 252 5.20 -24.95 -18.15
N ARG A 253 4.20 -24.27 -17.59
CA ARG A 253 2.79 -24.34 -17.99
C ARG A 253 2.14 -22.97 -17.94
N GLN A 254 1.11 -22.78 -18.75
CA GLN A 254 0.25 -21.61 -18.61
C GLN A 254 -0.52 -21.66 -17.29
N VAL A 255 -0.77 -20.48 -16.70
CA VAL A 255 -1.55 -20.36 -15.47
C VAL A 255 -2.94 -20.93 -15.70
N PHE A 256 -3.34 -21.86 -14.82
CA PHE A 256 -4.68 -22.44 -14.86
C PHE A 256 -5.74 -21.37 -14.62
N GLY A 257 -6.77 -21.33 -15.47
CA GLY A 257 -7.88 -20.40 -15.31
C GLY A 257 -7.51 -18.92 -15.40
N ALA A 258 -6.59 -18.52 -16.30
CA ALA A 258 -6.09 -17.14 -16.41
C ALA A 258 -7.20 -16.06 -16.49
N GLN A 259 -8.30 -16.34 -17.20
CA GLN A 259 -9.45 -15.41 -17.24
C GLN A 259 -10.14 -15.29 -15.89
N GLY A 260 -10.30 -16.39 -15.17
CA GLY A 260 -10.80 -16.39 -13.79
C GLY A 260 -9.89 -15.62 -12.84
N MET A 261 -8.56 -15.66 -13.06
CA MET A 261 -7.57 -14.89 -12.30
C MET A 261 -7.70 -13.38 -12.53
N ILE A 262 -7.94 -12.95 -13.78
CA ILE A 262 -8.19 -11.54 -14.11
C ILE A 262 -9.47 -11.06 -13.44
N LEU A 263 -10.55 -11.83 -13.57
CA LEU A 263 -11.82 -11.50 -12.93
C LEU A 263 -11.71 -11.44 -11.40
N ALA A 264 -10.96 -12.36 -10.80
CA ALA A 264 -10.69 -12.37 -9.37
C ALA A 264 -9.93 -11.10 -8.91
N MET A 265 -8.88 -10.70 -9.62
CA MET A 265 -8.15 -9.46 -9.31
C MET A 265 -9.03 -8.22 -9.47
N SER A 266 -9.82 -8.14 -10.52
CA SER A 266 -10.77 -7.04 -10.74
C SER A 266 -11.83 -7.00 -9.63
N SER A 267 -12.35 -8.15 -9.22
CA SER A 267 -13.32 -8.25 -8.10
C SER A 267 -12.70 -7.79 -6.78
N ILE A 268 -11.46 -8.19 -6.49
CA ILE A 268 -10.71 -7.74 -5.31
C ILE A 268 -10.54 -6.22 -5.33
N SER A 269 -10.19 -5.62 -6.47
CA SER A 269 -10.01 -4.18 -6.59
C SER A 269 -11.30 -3.41 -6.34
N ILE A 270 -12.42 -3.88 -6.89
CA ILE A 270 -13.73 -3.25 -6.71
C ILE A 270 -14.22 -3.43 -5.27
N LEU A 271 -14.29 -4.67 -4.78
CA LEU A 271 -14.75 -4.94 -3.42
C LEU A 271 -13.82 -4.29 -2.39
N GLY A 272 -12.51 -4.32 -2.62
CA GLY A 272 -11.52 -3.68 -1.76
C GLY A 272 -11.73 -2.17 -1.61
N SER A 273 -12.33 -1.51 -2.58
CA SER A 273 -12.71 -0.10 -2.47
C SER A 273 -14.01 0.13 -1.69
N LEU A 274 -14.73 -0.91 -1.30
CA LEU A 274 -16.05 -0.84 -0.65
C LEU A 274 -16.06 -1.36 0.80
N VAL A 275 -14.89 -1.63 1.41
CA VAL A 275 -14.80 -2.30 2.72
C VAL A 275 -14.04 -1.53 3.79
N TRP A 276 -13.59 -0.29 3.52
CA TRP A 276 -12.67 0.47 4.40
C TRP A 276 -13.15 0.64 5.85
N VAL A 277 -14.45 0.55 6.09
CA VAL A 277 -15.04 0.79 7.42
C VAL A 277 -14.71 -0.31 8.44
N HIS A 278 -14.22 -1.48 7.99
CA HIS A 278 -13.77 -2.50 8.95
C HIS A 278 -12.54 -2.03 9.78
N HIS A 279 -11.84 -0.98 9.36
CA HIS A 279 -10.83 -0.30 10.17
C HIS A 279 -11.42 0.63 11.24
N MET A 280 -12.74 0.81 11.25
CA MET A 280 -13.46 1.79 12.07
C MET A 280 -14.59 1.15 12.91
N MET A 281 -14.56 -0.16 13.14
CA MET A 281 -15.66 -0.87 13.83
C MET A 281 -15.89 -0.41 15.28
N THR A 282 -14.89 0.24 15.91
CA THR A 282 -14.95 0.68 17.30
C THR A 282 -15.26 2.17 17.48
N VAL A 283 -15.46 2.94 16.38
CA VAL A 283 -15.73 4.38 16.48
C VAL A 283 -17.17 4.76 16.81
N GLY A 284 -18.03 3.76 17.04
CA GLY A 284 -19.44 4.00 17.39
C GLY A 284 -20.40 4.05 16.19
N LEU A 285 -20.06 3.38 15.10
CA LEU A 285 -20.92 3.28 13.92
C LEU A 285 -22.20 2.49 14.21
N GLU A 286 -23.25 2.82 13.46
CA GLU A 286 -24.54 2.13 13.52
C GLU A 286 -24.41 0.62 13.20
N VAL A 287 -25.24 -0.19 13.82
CA VAL A 287 -25.19 -1.66 13.71
C VAL A 287 -25.35 -2.14 12.28
N ASP A 288 -26.28 -1.54 11.52
CA ASP A 288 -26.51 -1.91 10.12
C ASP A 288 -25.30 -1.60 9.23
N THR A 289 -24.64 -0.48 9.47
CA THR A 289 -23.39 -0.11 8.78
C THR A 289 -22.30 -1.12 9.06
N ARG A 290 -22.11 -1.52 10.33
CA ARG A 290 -21.12 -2.54 10.70
C ARG A 290 -21.43 -3.90 10.06
N ALA A 291 -22.70 -4.30 10.06
CA ALA A 291 -23.15 -5.56 9.44
C ALA A 291 -22.88 -5.57 7.92
N TYR A 292 -23.22 -4.48 7.21
CA TYR A 292 -22.94 -4.34 5.78
C TYR A 292 -21.43 -4.48 5.48
N PHE A 293 -20.58 -3.71 6.15
CA PHE A 293 -19.14 -3.72 5.89
C PHE A 293 -18.48 -5.04 6.31
N SER A 294 -18.96 -5.71 7.36
CA SER A 294 -18.53 -7.07 7.72
C SER A 294 -18.86 -8.06 6.59
N ALA A 295 -20.09 -8.06 6.09
CA ALA A 295 -20.51 -8.96 5.03
C ALA A 295 -19.68 -8.78 3.76
N VAL A 296 -19.48 -7.54 3.28
CA VAL A 296 -18.70 -7.25 2.07
C VAL A 296 -17.22 -7.61 2.28
N THR A 297 -16.67 -7.40 3.48
CA THR A 297 -15.30 -7.78 3.82
C THR A 297 -15.09 -9.29 3.68
N ILE A 298 -16.02 -10.10 4.20
CA ILE A 298 -15.94 -11.56 4.10
C ILE A 298 -16.07 -12.04 2.65
N MET A 299 -16.87 -11.35 1.82
CA MET A 299 -17.03 -11.69 0.39
C MET A 299 -15.71 -11.64 -0.40
N ILE A 300 -14.71 -10.86 0.02
CA ILE A 300 -13.39 -10.81 -0.65
C ILE A 300 -12.65 -12.15 -0.55
N ALA A 301 -12.99 -13.01 0.39
CA ALA A 301 -12.41 -14.34 0.50
C ALA A 301 -12.67 -15.21 -0.75
N ILE A 302 -13.78 -15.01 -1.45
CA ILE A 302 -14.17 -15.82 -2.62
C ILE A 302 -13.19 -15.59 -3.78
N PRO A 303 -13.00 -14.37 -4.32
CA PRO A 303 -12.04 -14.14 -5.39
C PRO A 303 -10.60 -14.44 -4.95
N THR A 304 -10.24 -14.21 -3.70
CA THR A 304 -8.92 -14.54 -3.17
C THR A 304 -8.69 -16.05 -3.15
N GLY A 305 -9.67 -16.84 -2.70
CA GLY A 305 -9.62 -18.29 -2.75
C GLY A 305 -9.50 -18.84 -4.17
N THR A 306 -10.20 -18.25 -5.14
CA THR A 306 -10.08 -18.60 -6.56
C THR A 306 -8.64 -18.48 -7.05
N LYS A 307 -7.91 -17.43 -6.65
CA LYS A 307 -6.50 -17.25 -7.02
C LYS A 307 -5.62 -18.34 -6.42
N ILE A 308 -5.79 -18.64 -5.15
CA ILE A 308 -5.03 -19.68 -4.44
C ILE A 308 -5.22 -21.04 -5.12
N PHE A 309 -6.47 -21.44 -5.38
CA PHE A 309 -6.76 -22.69 -6.09
C PHE A 309 -6.14 -22.73 -7.49
N ASN A 310 -6.20 -21.64 -8.23
CA ASN A 310 -5.62 -21.57 -9.58
C ASN A 310 -4.08 -21.67 -9.55
N TRP A 311 -3.41 -21.10 -8.56
CA TRP A 311 -1.96 -21.28 -8.36
C TRP A 311 -1.62 -22.74 -8.02
N VAL A 312 -2.35 -23.35 -7.10
CA VAL A 312 -2.16 -24.78 -6.75
C VAL A 312 -2.41 -25.67 -7.97
N MET A 313 -3.48 -25.43 -8.74
CA MET A 313 -3.77 -26.21 -9.96
C MET A 313 -2.74 -25.98 -11.07
N THR A 314 -2.11 -24.82 -11.14
CA THR A 314 -0.99 -24.59 -12.06
C THR A 314 0.22 -25.42 -11.69
N TYR A 315 0.48 -25.57 -10.39
CA TYR A 315 1.61 -26.35 -9.89
C TYR A 315 1.38 -27.86 -9.92
N VAL A 316 0.18 -28.33 -9.57
CA VAL A 316 -0.16 -29.76 -9.53
C VAL A 316 -0.01 -30.41 -10.91
N GLY A 317 0.71 -31.50 -10.97
CA GLY A 317 1.01 -32.22 -12.22
C GLY A 317 2.11 -31.56 -13.08
N SER A 318 2.87 -30.62 -12.55
CA SER A 318 4.10 -30.15 -13.18
C SER A 318 5.25 -31.15 -12.95
N HIS A 319 6.12 -31.30 -13.96
CA HIS A 319 7.34 -32.06 -13.83
C HIS A 319 8.45 -31.17 -13.25
N LEU A 320 8.62 -31.20 -11.94
CA LEU A 320 9.74 -30.54 -11.27
C LEU A 320 10.81 -31.60 -10.93
N GLU A 321 11.92 -31.52 -11.61
CA GLU A 321 13.03 -32.45 -11.36
C GLU A 321 13.81 -32.11 -10.09
N ILE A 322 13.89 -30.81 -9.71
CA ILE A 322 14.63 -30.34 -8.55
C ILE A 322 13.85 -29.18 -7.89
N PRO A 323 13.72 -29.14 -6.56
CA PRO A 323 13.15 -27.98 -5.87
C PRO A 323 14.10 -26.79 -5.96
N HIS A 324 13.71 -25.80 -6.75
CA HIS A 324 14.40 -24.51 -6.81
C HIS A 324 14.02 -23.61 -5.61
N SER A 325 14.93 -22.74 -5.17
CA SER A 325 14.69 -21.78 -4.08
C SER A 325 13.46 -20.91 -4.35
N GLU A 326 13.29 -20.49 -5.61
CA GLU A 326 12.14 -19.71 -6.07
C GLU A 326 10.81 -20.43 -5.88
N LEU A 327 10.79 -21.75 -6.10
CA LEU A 327 9.59 -22.56 -5.85
C LEU A 327 9.23 -22.57 -4.36
N VAL A 328 10.23 -22.74 -3.49
CA VAL A 328 9.99 -22.69 -2.04
C VAL A 328 9.41 -21.35 -1.64
N CYS A 329 9.93 -20.23 -2.16
CA CYS A 329 9.37 -18.90 -1.92
C CYS A 329 7.91 -18.78 -2.38
N VAL A 330 7.58 -19.28 -3.57
CA VAL A 330 6.19 -19.26 -4.10
C VAL A 330 5.26 -20.10 -3.22
N LEU A 331 5.65 -21.32 -2.85
CA LEU A 331 4.85 -22.19 -2.00
C LEU A 331 4.67 -21.61 -0.59
N CYS A 332 5.73 -21.06 -0.01
CA CYS A 332 5.65 -20.34 1.28
C CYS A 332 4.71 -19.15 1.20
N PHE A 333 4.76 -18.37 0.11
CA PHE A 333 3.81 -17.28 -0.10
C PHE A 333 2.37 -17.79 -0.12
N ILE A 334 2.06 -18.80 -0.90
CA ILE A 334 0.71 -19.38 -1.01
C ILE A 334 0.23 -19.86 0.36
N LEU A 335 1.07 -20.59 1.10
CA LEU A 335 0.72 -21.12 2.42
C LEU A 335 0.46 -20.00 3.42
N LEU A 336 1.41 -19.07 3.59
CA LEU A 336 1.33 -18.00 4.57
C LEU A 336 0.19 -17.02 4.24
N PHE A 337 0.00 -16.71 2.95
CA PHE A 337 -1.10 -15.86 2.52
C PHE A 337 -2.47 -16.53 2.77
N THR A 338 -2.59 -17.85 2.58
CA THR A 338 -3.82 -18.59 2.89
C THR A 338 -4.11 -18.57 4.39
N LEU A 339 -3.10 -18.82 5.24
CA LEU A 339 -3.26 -18.76 6.69
C LEU A 339 -3.67 -17.35 7.15
N GLY A 340 -3.03 -16.31 6.63
CA GLY A 340 -3.39 -14.92 6.91
C GLY A 340 -4.80 -14.56 6.43
N GLY A 341 -5.20 -15.03 5.25
CA GLY A 341 -6.54 -14.81 4.71
C GLY A 341 -7.65 -15.49 5.51
N THR A 342 -7.43 -16.73 5.99
CA THR A 342 -8.41 -17.44 6.83
C THR A 342 -8.61 -16.75 8.18
N THR A 343 -7.55 -16.28 8.83
CA THR A 343 -7.66 -15.48 10.05
C THR A 343 -8.34 -14.14 9.79
N GLY A 344 -8.08 -13.51 8.65
CA GLY A 344 -8.72 -12.27 8.22
C GLY A 344 -10.25 -12.41 8.05
N VAL A 345 -10.74 -13.55 7.56
CA VAL A 345 -12.20 -13.82 7.49
C VAL A 345 -12.83 -13.85 8.88
N VAL A 346 -12.17 -14.45 9.85
CA VAL A 346 -12.65 -14.50 11.25
C VAL A 346 -12.69 -13.08 11.84
N MET A 347 -11.62 -12.31 11.66
CA MET A 347 -11.52 -10.94 12.17
C MET A 347 -12.38 -9.92 11.40
N GLY A 348 -12.83 -10.25 10.19
CA GLY A 348 -13.74 -9.42 9.40
C GLY A 348 -15.15 -9.34 9.96
N ASN A 349 -15.47 -10.20 10.96
CA ASN A 349 -16.73 -10.13 11.68
C ASN A 349 -16.68 -8.96 12.69
N GLY A 350 -17.56 -7.99 12.53
CA GLY A 350 -17.67 -6.82 13.41
C GLY A 350 -18.55 -7.02 14.65
N ALA A 351 -18.88 -8.28 15.02
CA ALA A 351 -19.69 -8.63 16.18
C ALA A 351 -18.86 -8.72 17.47
#